data_59101026e2511426c587db17ae6518ea
#
_entry.id   59101026e2511426c587db17ae6518ea
#
_cell.length_a   1.000
_cell.length_b   1.000
_cell.length_c   1.000
_cell.angle_alpha   90.00
_cell.angle_beta   90.00
_cell.angle_gamma   90.00
#
_symmetry.space_group_name_H-M   'P 1'
#
loop_
_entity.id
_entity.type
_entity.pdbx_description
1 polymer ?
#
loop_
_entity_poly.entity_id
_entity_poly.type
_entity_poly.pdbx_seq_one_letter_code
_entity_poly.pdbx_strand_id
1 'polypeptide(L)'
;GLAMDTNMKAENRLGLPNIRFGSLFEMMDYLKTLDRKILLIIDEYPYLKQNKKKNEVDSYMQAVIDRLPENVKLVLCGSYITVMKELLEEGNPLFGRFSLIQHIRDFDYLDAAKFYPDLSVRDKVAFYGVFGGSPYVLENLDTGLTIRENIERLLLPETGLVRSHIENVMLKEIQKTFDARILEILGNGKKRYSEIRDKIANSETGLLDKQLKILLDMETIQKTEPINRRNDKKKQFYEIVDNLMRFYFTFIFGKAGTIARIGEEQFFNRNIDAVLEQFVSRRLEGIALQYFHRAAMLGKYPDIDDFGSYWYDDPATKTNGEFDCVIRRGEQYDFYECKYFDRPMTLEECRQEKEQLDSIKGITVSCVGFVCTGGFAFEGAEGFTLIDGKTLYFNE
;
A
#
# COMPACT_ATOMS: atom_id res chain seq x y z
N GLY A 1 23.44 -31.01 0.60
CA GLY A 1 22.82 -31.07 -0.72
C GLY A 1 21.36 -30.69 -0.62
N LEU A 2 20.92 -29.73 -1.42
CA LEU A 2 19.51 -29.41 -1.60
C LEU A 2 18.89 -30.57 -2.41
N ALA A 3 18.32 -31.57 -1.74
CA ALA A 3 17.41 -32.50 -2.37
C ALA A 3 16.08 -31.76 -2.56
N MET A 4 15.75 -31.42 -3.81
CA MET A 4 14.43 -30.86 -4.11
C MET A 4 13.51 -32.03 -4.45
N ASP A 5 12.52 -32.27 -3.60
CA ASP A 5 11.33 -33.00 -4.01
C ASP A 5 10.55 -32.10 -4.98
N THR A 6 10.62 -32.41 -6.26
CA THR A 6 9.75 -31.81 -7.27
C THR A 6 8.32 -32.24 -6.96
N ASN A 7 7.49 -31.30 -6.60
CA ASN A 7 6.16 -31.55 -6.09
C ASN A 7 5.27 -32.16 -7.17
N MET A 8 4.66 -33.31 -6.92
CA MET A 8 3.85 -34.14 -7.82
C MET A 8 2.75 -33.42 -8.62
N LYS A 9 2.33 -32.22 -8.22
CA LYS A 9 1.35 -31.41 -8.96
C LYS A 9 1.86 -30.88 -10.30
N ALA A 10 3.18 -30.76 -10.48
CA ALA A 10 3.79 -30.37 -11.75
C ALA A 10 3.82 -31.53 -12.75
N GLU A 11 3.92 -32.76 -12.28
CA GLU A 11 4.02 -33.97 -13.10
C GLU A 11 2.80 -34.20 -13.98
N ASN A 12 1.60 -34.02 -13.45
CA ASN A 12 0.36 -34.27 -14.18
C ASN A 12 0.09 -33.26 -15.32
N ARG A 13 0.64 -32.07 -15.24
CA ARG A 13 0.48 -31.04 -16.31
C ARG A 13 1.49 -31.15 -17.44
N LEU A 14 2.65 -31.67 -17.17
CA LEU A 14 3.75 -31.77 -18.14
C LEU A 14 3.93 -33.17 -18.72
N GLY A 15 3.25 -34.19 -18.16
CA GLY A 15 3.44 -35.59 -18.56
C GLY A 15 4.86 -36.09 -18.29
N LEU A 16 5.55 -35.52 -17.33
CA LEU A 16 6.91 -35.93 -16.95
C LEU A 16 6.86 -37.13 -16.01
N PRO A 17 7.81 -38.07 -16.12
CA PRO A 17 7.93 -39.18 -15.18
C PRO A 17 8.32 -38.65 -13.79
N ASN A 18 8.01 -39.44 -12.74
CA ASN A 18 8.39 -39.12 -11.37
C ASN A 18 9.91 -39.24 -11.20
N ILE A 19 10.63 -38.14 -11.41
CA ILE A 19 12.09 -38.07 -11.36
C ILE A 19 12.49 -37.27 -10.11
N ARG A 20 13.41 -37.80 -9.33
CA ARG A 20 14.10 -37.09 -8.25
C ARG A 20 15.46 -36.64 -8.74
N PHE A 21 15.74 -35.36 -8.57
CA PHE A 21 17.03 -34.77 -8.90
C PHE A 21 17.86 -34.55 -7.63
N GLY A 22 19.13 -34.92 -7.67
CA GLY A 22 20.07 -34.68 -6.58
C GLY A 22 20.53 -33.23 -6.49
N SER A 23 20.35 -32.46 -7.56
CA SER A 23 20.71 -31.04 -7.64
C SER A 23 19.89 -30.29 -8.69
N LEU A 24 19.89 -28.93 -8.61
CA LEU A 24 19.33 -28.11 -9.68
C LEU A 24 20.08 -28.27 -11.00
N PHE A 25 21.39 -28.59 -10.97
CA PHE A 25 22.15 -28.85 -12.19
C PHE A 25 21.65 -30.07 -12.93
N GLU A 26 21.46 -31.20 -12.23
CA GLU A 26 20.87 -32.42 -12.82
C GLU A 26 19.50 -32.14 -13.42
N MET A 27 18.68 -31.35 -12.72
CA MET A 27 17.38 -30.96 -13.23
C MET A 27 17.51 -30.12 -14.51
N MET A 28 18.45 -29.15 -14.58
CA MET A 28 18.68 -28.35 -15.78
C MET A 28 19.16 -29.19 -16.95
N ASP A 29 20.07 -30.13 -16.70
CA ASP A 29 20.55 -31.06 -17.71
C ASP A 29 19.41 -31.91 -18.30
N TYR A 30 18.50 -32.38 -17.44
CA TYR A 30 17.30 -33.09 -17.88
C TYR A 30 16.34 -32.17 -18.66
N LEU A 31 16.06 -30.97 -18.18
CA LEU A 31 15.17 -30.02 -18.85
C LEU A 31 15.69 -29.61 -20.21
N LYS A 32 17.01 -29.55 -20.39
CA LYS A 32 17.65 -29.29 -21.67
C LYS A 32 17.33 -30.35 -22.76
N THR A 33 17.08 -31.60 -22.32
CA THR A 33 16.77 -32.70 -23.26
C THR A 33 15.33 -32.65 -23.78
N LEU A 34 14.46 -31.82 -23.16
CA LEU A 34 13.08 -31.73 -23.57
C LEU A 34 12.90 -30.75 -24.73
N ASP A 35 12.29 -31.23 -25.81
CA ASP A 35 12.01 -30.41 -27.01
C ASP A 35 10.76 -29.53 -26.78
N ARG A 36 10.84 -28.64 -25.81
CA ARG A 36 9.78 -27.66 -25.49
C ARG A 36 10.32 -26.49 -24.65
N LYS A 37 9.63 -25.35 -24.73
CA LYS A 37 9.89 -24.20 -23.85
C LYS A 37 9.35 -24.48 -22.46
N ILE A 38 10.15 -24.22 -21.44
CA ILE A 38 9.85 -24.50 -20.05
C ILE A 38 9.93 -23.20 -19.25
N LEU A 39 8.96 -22.96 -18.39
CA LEU A 39 8.99 -21.95 -17.37
C LEU A 39 9.20 -22.64 -16.00
N LEU A 40 10.37 -22.42 -15.42
CA LEU A 40 10.68 -22.89 -14.06
C LEU A 40 10.49 -21.75 -13.08
N ILE A 41 9.62 -21.94 -12.08
CA ILE A 41 9.33 -20.97 -11.04
C ILE A 41 9.88 -21.51 -9.73
N ILE A 42 10.75 -20.73 -9.08
CA ILE A 42 11.17 -20.95 -7.69
C ILE A 42 10.44 -19.92 -6.85
N ASP A 43 9.40 -20.40 -6.18
CA ASP A 43 8.61 -19.59 -5.27
C ASP A 43 9.25 -19.53 -3.89
N GLU A 44 9.05 -18.42 -3.20
CA GLU A 44 9.62 -18.12 -1.88
C GLU A 44 11.15 -18.34 -1.84
N TYR A 45 11.87 -17.83 -2.84
CA TYR A 45 13.33 -17.89 -2.92
C TYR A 45 14.05 -17.48 -1.62
N PRO A 46 13.59 -16.45 -0.87
CA PRO A 46 14.17 -16.07 0.41
C PRO A 46 14.27 -17.20 1.44
N TYR A 47 13.37 -18.19 1.42
CA TYR A 47 13.45 -19.34 2.35
C TYR A 47 14.67 -20.21 2.13
N LEU A 48 15.19 -20.27 0.91
CA LEU A 48 16.41 -21.03 0.61
C LEU A 48 17.64 -20.39 1.30
N LYS A 49 17.58 -19.11 1.61
CA LYS A 49 18.67 -18.35 2.26
C LYS A 49 18.65 -18.47 3.79
N GLN A 50 17.55 -18.99 4.38
CA GLN A 50 17.47 -19.12 5.83
C GLN A 50 18.56 -20.07 6.37
N ASN A 51 19.22 -19.65 7.45
CA ASN A 51 20.29 -20.41 8.11
C ASN A 51 21.51 -20.72 7.21
N LYS A 52 21.68 -19.99 6.11
CA LYS A 52 22.84 -20.10 5.21
C LYS A 52 23.80 -18.93 5.40
N LYS A 53 25.05 -19.11 4.97
CA LYS A 53 26.02 -18.01 4.94
C LYS A 53 25.60 -16.96 3.92
N LYS A 54 26.00 -15.71 4.16
CA LYS A 54 25.74 -14.62 3.22
C LYS A 54 26.21 -15.04 1.81
N ASN A 55 25.37 -14.83 0.81
CA ASN A 55 25.62 -15.13 -0.60
C ASN A 55 25.84 -16.61 -0.96
N GLU A 56 25.73 -17.56 -0.03
CA GLU A 56 25.93 -18.99 -0.34
C GLU A 56 24.93 -19.51 -1.39
N VAL A 57 23.64 -19.22 -1.14
CA VAL A 57 22.57 -19.63 -2.06
C VAL A 57 22.62 -18.83 -3.36
N ASP A 58 22.88 -17.52 -3.26
CA ASP A 58 22.94 -16.64 -4.42
C ASP A 58 24.10 -17.03 -5.36
N SER A 59 25.26 -17.42 -4.82
CA SER A 59 26.39 -17.93 -5.61
C SER A 59 26.09 -19.27 -6.28
N TYR A 60 25.36 -20.17 -5.59
CA TYR A 60 24.90 -21.41 -6.19
C TYR A 60 23.91 -21.15 -7.34
N MET A 61 22.94 -20.26 -7.11
CA MET A 61 21.98 -19.88 -8.14
C MET A 61 22.62 -19.14 -9.30
N GLN A 62 23.65 -18.34 -9.05
CA GLN A 62 24.48 -17.75 -10.12
C GLN A 62 25.01 -18.83 -11.06
N ALA A 63 25.64 -19.86 -10.51
CA ALA A 63 26.19 -20.95 -11.31
C ALA A 63 25.11 -21.75 -12.08
N VAL A 64 23.89 -21.83 -11.54
CA VAL A 64 22.73 -22.44 -12.24
C VAL A 64 22.26 -21.54 -13.37
N ILE A 65 22.12 -20.24 -13.13
CA ILE A 65 21.66 -19.26 -14.14
C ILE A 65 22.66 -19.13 -15.28
N ASP A 66 23.96 -19.11 -14.99
CA ASP A 66 25.02 -19.01 -16.01
C ASP A 66 25.06 -20.24 -16.93
N ARG A 67 24.39 -21.34 -16.58
CA ARG A 67 24.27 -22.58 -17.39
C ARG A 67 22.82 -22.87 -17.80
N LEU A 68 21.93 -21.87 -17.67
CA LEU A 68 20.53 -22.07 -17.97
C LEU A 68 20.31 -22.46 -19.44
N PRO A 69 19.60 -23.57 -19.73
CA PRO A 69 19.32 -23.97 -21.11
C PRO A 69 18.45 -22.93 -21.84
N GLU A 70 18.67 -22.77 -23.16
CA GLU A 70 17.91 -21.79 -23.97
C GLU A 70 16.39 -22.01 -23.98
N ASN A 71 15.95 -23.27 -23.80
CA ASN A 71 14.55 -23.64 -23.74
C ASN A 71 13.91 -23.41 -22.35
N VAL A 72 14.71 -22.99 -21.34
CA VAL A 72 14.23 -22.77 -19.97
C VAL A 72 14.26 -21.28 -19.61
N LYS A 73 13.13 -20.75 -19.13
CA LYS A 73 13.06 -19.48 -18.41
C LYS A 73 12.94 -19.74 -16.93
N LEU A 74 13.75 -19.04 -16.13
CA LEU A 74 13.72 -19.13 -14.67
C LEU A 74 13.08 -17.87 -14.09
N VAL A 75 12.15 -18.05 -13.17
CA VAL A 75 11.54 -16.98 -12.36
C VAL A 75 11.85 -17.25 -10.90
N LEU A 76 12.35 -16.24 -10.20
CA LEU A 76 12.50 -16.23 -8.74
C LEU A 76 11.42 -15.32 -8.17
N CYS A 77 10.60 -15.85 -7.27
CA CYS A 77 9.59 -15.10 -6.54
C CYS A 77 9.92 -15.10 -5.04
N GLY A 78 9.41 -14.11 -4.33
CA GLY A 78 9.53 -14.07 -2.88
C GLY A 78 8.77 -12.89 -2.29
N SER A 79 8.17 -13.11 -1.12
CA SER A 79 7.41 -12.11 -0.37
C SER A 79 8.30 -11.18 0.46
N TYR A 80 9.54 -11.59 0.77
CA TYR A 80 10.50 -10.78 1.55
C TYR A 80 11.15 -9.70 0.67
N ILE A 81 10.52 -8.52 0.60
CA ILE A 81 10.94 -7.40 -0.29
C ILE A 81 12.42 -7.04 -0.09
N THR A 82 12.89 -6.96 1.15
CA THR A 82 14.30 -6.61 1.45
C THR A 82 15.25 -7.63 0.87
N VAL A 83 14.98 -8.93 1.04
CA VAL A 83 15.82 -10.01 0.51
C VAL A 83 15.80 -10.04 -1.02
N MET A 84 14.66 -9.78 -1.64
CA MET A 84 14.55 -9.70 -3.09
C MET A 84 15.27 -8.47 -3.66
N LYS A 85 15.24 -7.33 -2.98
CA LYS A 85 16.02 -6.13 -3.35
C LYS A 85 17.53 -6.35 -3.23
N GLU A 86 18.00 -7.09 -2.22
CA GLU A 86 19.43 -7.43 -2.09
C GLU A 86 20.00 -8.18 -3.30
N LEU A 87 19.16 -8.94 -4.05
CA LEU A 87 19.58 -9.64 -5.27
C LEU A 87 19.98 -8.67 -6.39
N LEU A 88 19.54 -7.42 -6.30
CA LEU A 88 19.79 -6.37 -7.29
C LEU A 88 20.97 -5.45 -6.91
N GLU A 89 21.62 -5.69 -5.78
CA GLU A 89 22.77 -4.89 -5.32
C GLU A 89 24.07 -5.36 -5.96
N GLU A 90 24.98 -4.43 -6.30
CA GLU A 90 26.28 -4.73 -6.95
C GLU A 90 27.12 -5.79 -6.22
N GLY A 91 26.97 -5.93 -4.93
CA GLY A 91 27.68 -6.95 -4.14
C GLY A 91 27.04 -8.34 -4.15
N ASN A 92 25.90 -8.52 -4.81
CA ASN A 92 25.21 -9.80 -4.87
C ASN A 92 25.63 -10.62 -6.10
N PRO A 93 25.86 -11.94 -5.97
CA PRO A 93 26.21 -12.81 -7.12
C PRO A 93 25.19 -12.78 -8.26
N LEU A 94 23.93 -12.45 -8.00
CA LEU A 94 22.86 -12.40 -9.01
C LEU A 94 22.70 -11.02 -9.67
N PHE A 95 23.47 -10.02 -9.25
CA PHE A 95 23.44 -8.70 -9.86
C PHE A 95 23.64 -8.75 -11.37
N GLY A 96 22.79 -8.04 -12.10
CA GLY A 96 22.84 -7.93 -13.57
C GLY A 96 22.42 -9.20 -14.36
N ARG A 97 21.88 -10.24 -13.69
CA ARG A 97 21.45 -11.50 -14.34
C ARG A 97 19.94 -11.57 -14.63
N PHE A 98 19.19 -10.59 -14.17
CA PHE A 98 17.74 -10.52 -14.41
C PHE A 98 17.45 -9.74 -15.69
N SER A 99 16.67 -10.33 -16.59
CA SER A 99 16.16 -9.65 -17.80
C SER A 99 14.86 -8.90 -17.55
N LEU A 100 14.13 -9.25 -16.47
CA LEU A 100 12.90 -8.60 -16.03
C LEU A 100 12.86 -8.59 -14.50
N ILE A 101 12.56 -7.44 -13.95
CA ILE A 101 12.32 -7.26 -12.52
C ILE A 101 10.93 -6.64 -12.39
N GLN A 102 10.07 -7.30 -11.63
CA GLN A 102 8.72 -6.82 -11.42
C GLN A 102 8.37 -6.82 -9.93
N HIS A 103 7.98 -5.66 -9.43
CA HIS A 103 7.41 -5.50 -8.11
C HIS A 103 5.89 -5.56 -8.23
N ILE A 104 5.28 -6.62 -7.68
CA ILE A 104 3.83 -6.79 -7.62
C ILE A 104 3.36 -6.12 -6.32
N ARG A 105 2.55 -5.09 -6.47
CA ARG A 105 1.92 -4.37 -5.36
C ARG A 105 0.49 -4.83 -5.17
N ASP A 106 -0.06 -4.52 -4.01
CA ASP A 106 -1.50 -4.64 -3.79
C ASP A 106 -2.29 -3.84 -4.83
N PHE A 107 -3.52 -4.25 -5.07
CA PHE A 107 -4.43 -3.53 -5.97
C PHE A 107 -4.66 -2.11 -5.48
N ASP A 108 -4.73 -1.18 -6.42
CA ASP A 108 -5.24 0.15 -6.13
C ASP A 108 -6.76 0.13 -5.94
N TYR A 109 -7.33 1.30 -5.60
CA TYR A 109 -8.77 1.43 -5.31
C TYR A 109 -9.67 0.95 -6.46
N LEU A 110 -9.24 1.13 -7.72
CA LEU A 110 -10.05 0.80 -8.91
C LEU A 110 -10.01 -0.70 -9.19
N ASP A 111 -8.83 -1.33 -9.10
CA ASP A 111 -8.69 -2.77 -9.28
C ASP A 111 -9.29 -3.54 -8.10
N ALA A 112 -9.16 -3.04 -6.86
CA ALA A 112 -9.82 -3.59 -5.69
C ALA A 112 -11.36 -3.55 -5.82
N ALA A 113 -11.93 -2.49 -6.40
CA ALA A 113 -13.37 -2.35 -6.60
C ALA A 113 -13.98 -3.45 -7.49
N LYS A 114 -13.18 -4.18 -8.28
CA LYS A 114 -13.63 -5.32 -9.09
C LYS A 114 -14.06 -6.52 -8.24
N PHE A 115 -13.64 -6.60 -6.98
CA PHE A 115 -14.06 -7.64 -6.03
C PHE A 115 -15.44 -7.34 -5.41
N TYR A 116 -15.88 -6.08 -5.49
CA TYR A 116 -17.18 -5.63 -4.96
C TYR A 116 -17.88 -4.65 -5.93
N PRO A 117 -18.17 -5.10 -7.18
CA PRO A 117 -18.64 -4.22 -8.27
C PRO A 117 -19.96 -3.53 -7.96
N ASP A 118 -20.85 -4.21 -7.22
CA ASP A 118 -22.22 -3.77 -6.98
C ASP A 118 -22.35 -2.83 -5.77
N LEU A 119 -21.30 -2.63 -4.99
CA LEU A 119 -21.34 -1.69 -3.89
C LEU A 119 -21.46 -0.25 -4.38
N SER A 120 -22.11 0.59 -3.57
CA SER A 120 -22.15 2.04 -3.82
C SER A 120 -20.72 2.63 -3.86
N VAL A 121 -20.56 3.78 -4.51
CA VAL A 121 -19.27 4.49 -4.53
C VAL A 121 -18.75 4.73 -3.11
N ARG A 122 -19.65 5.14 -2.22
CA ARG A 122 -19.32 5.40 -0.81
C ARG A 122 -18.82 4.15 -0.10
N ASP A 123 -19.49 3.01 -0.33
CA ASP A 123 -19.07 1.73 0.25
C ASP A 123 -17.75 1.25 -0.36
N LYS A 124 -17.54 1.41 -1.67
CA LYS A 124 -16.26 1.11 -2.33
C LYS A 124 -15.09 1.85 -1.68
N VAL A 125 -15.27 3.14 -1.40
CA VAL A 125 -14.28 3.94 -0.65
C VAL A 125 -14.08 3.41 0.76
N ALA A 126 -15.17 3.04 1.46
CA ALA A 126 -15.09 2.50 2.82
C ALA A 126 -14.36 1.16 2.86
N PHE A 127 -14.71 0.24 1.97
CA PHE A 127 -14.09 -1.08 1.90
C PHE A 127 -12.59 -0.97 1.58
N TYR A 128 -12.23 -0.20 0.57
CA TYR A 128 -10.82 0.04 0.25
C TYR A 128 -10.08 0.79 1.39
N GLY A 129 -10.72 1.76 2.00
CA GLY A 129 -10.15 2.55 3.09
C GLY A 129 -9.87 1.75 4.36
N VAL A 130 -10.61 0.68 4.61
CA VAL A 130 -10.45 -0.22 5.77
C VAL A 130 -9.59 -1.44 5.41
N PHE A 131 -9.90 -2.13 4.30
CA PHE A 131 -9.34 -3.44 3.98
C PHE A 131 -8.18 -3.40 2.99
N GLY A 132 -7.91 -2.25 2.36
CA GLY A 132 -6.80 -2.11 1.41
C GLY A 132 -7.02 -2.86 0.10
N GLY A 133 -5.93 -3.23 -0.56
CA GLY A 133 -5.92 -3.84 -1.89
C GLY A 133 -5.33 -5.25 -1.96
N SER A 134 -5.06 -5.90 -0.82
CA SER A 134 -4.51 -7.26 -0.81
C SER A 134 -5.50 -8.28 -1.37
N PRO A 135 -5.17 -9.05 -2.43
CA PRO A 135 -6.07 -10.05 -3.01
C PRO A 135 -6.63 -11.02 -2.00
N TYR A 136 -5.78 -11.52 -1.09
CA TYR A 136 -6.21 -12.42 -0.01
C TYR A 136 -7.30 -11.81 0.86
N VAL A 137 -7.16 -10.53 1.21
CA VAL A 137 -8.15 -9.84 2.03
C VAL A 137 -9.44 -9.61 1.26
N LEU A 138 -9.34 -9.16 0.01
CA LEU A 138 -10.48 -8.86 -0.86
C LEU A 138 -11.35 -10.09 -1.14
N GLU A 139 -10.75 -11.27 -1.34
CA GLU A 139 -11.46 -12.55 -1.54
C GLU A 139 -12.23 -13.02 -0.30
N ASN A 140 -11.87 -12.56 0.90
CA ASN A 140 -12.53 -12.92 2.15
C ASN A 140 -13.65 -11.94 2.56
N LEU A 141 -13.82 -10.83 1.82
CA LEU A 141 -14.91 -9.89 2.06
C LEU A 141 -16.25 -10.50 1.65
N ASP A 142 -17.28 -10.24 2.44
CA ASP A 142 -18.65 -10.57 2.09
C ASP A 142 -19.38 -9.29 1.66
N THR A 143 -19.65 -9.18 0.38
CA THR A 143 -20.30 -8.00 -0.22
C THR A 143 -21.80 -7.89 0.08
N GLY A 144 -22.40 -8.95 0.62
CA GLY A 144 -23.77 -8.93 1.13
C GLY A 144 -23.89 -8.35 2.55
N LEU A 145 -22.75 -8.14 3.22
CA LEU A 145 -22.66 -7.57 4.54
C LEU A 145 -22.14 -6.12 4.50
N THR A 146 -22.54 -5.34 5.49
CA THR A 146 -22.04 -3.98 5.68
C THR A 146 -20.53 -3.96 6.01
N ILE A 147 -19.90 -2.79 5.89
CA ILE A 147 -18.52 -2.58 6.32
C ILE A 147 -18.32 -2.96 7.79
N ARG A 148 -19.28 -2.61 8.65
CA ARG A 148 -19.29 -2.94 10.07
C ARG A 148 -19.25 -4.45 10.30
N GLU A 149 -20.18 -5.19 9.70
CA GLU A 149 -20.27 -6.63 9.84
C GLU A 149 -19.00 -7.35 9.33
N ASN A 150 -18.38 -6.86 8.23
CA ASN A 150 -17.09 -7.36 7.77
C ASN A 150 -15.96 -7.09 8.77
N ILE A 151 -15.91 -5.92 9.39
CA ILE A 151 -14.93 -5.60 10.45
C ILE A 151 -15.15 -6.53 11.66
N GLU A 152 -16.38 -6.65 12.14
CA GLU A 152 -16.74 -7.48 13.30
C GLU A 152 -16.43 -8.98 13.06
N ARG A 153 -16.54 -9.46 11.82
CA ARG A 153 -16.28 -10.85 11.44
C ARG A 153 -14.80 -11.15 11.18
N LEU A 154 -14.11 -10.25 10.49
CA LEU A 154 -12.78 -10.52 9.92
C LEU A 154 -11.63 -9.97 10.76
N LEU A 155 -11.87 -8.88 11.50
CA LEU A 155 -10.81 -8.12 12.16
C LEU A 155 -10.90 -8.12 13.68
N LEU A 156 -12.09 -8.14 14.27
CA LEU A 156 -12.23 -8.04 15.73
C LEU A 156 -12.00 -9.39 16.43
N PRO A 157 -12.52 -10.54 15.96
CA PRO A 157 -12.26 -11.83 16.61
C PRO A 157 -10.77 -12.19 16.55
N GLU A 158 -10.24 -12.81 17.59
CA GLU A 158 -8.87 -13.31 17.60
C GLU A 158 -8.64 -14.36 16.48
N THR A 159 -9.68 -15.13 16.16
CA THR A 159 -9.70 -16.12 15.08
C THR A 159 -10.15 -15.53 13.73
N GLY A 160 -10.39 -14.24 13.64
CA GLY A 160 -10.78 -13.58 12.40
C GLY A 160 -9.72 -13.78 11.30
N LEU A 161 -10.15 -14.19 10.10
CA LEU A 161 -9.23 -14.59 9.04
C LEU A 161 -8.24 -13.47 8.67
N VAL A 162 -8.73 -12.24 8.52
CA VAL A 162 -7.88 -11.10 8.16
C VAL A 162 -6.99 -10.68 9.32
N ARG A 163 -7.51 -10.68 10.56
CA ARG A 163 -6.70 -10.44 11.75
C ARG A 163 -5.57 -11.47 11.89
N SER A 164 -5.89 -12.76 11.78
CA SER A 164 -4.90 -13.83 11.84
C SER A 164 -3.84 -13.69 10.74
N HIS A 165 -4.23 -13.25 9.54
CA HIS A 165 -3.29 -12.96 8.46
C HIS A 165 -2.33 -11.83 8.83
N ILE A 166 -2.84 -10.71 9.33
CA ILE A 166 -2.00 -9.58 9.79
C ILE A 166 -1.02 -10.06 10.87
N GLU A 167 -1.52 -10.71 11.93
CA GLU A 167 -0.72 -11.08 13.10
C GLU A 167 0.29 -12.21 12.79
N ASN A 168 -0.07 -13.17 11.95
CA ASN A 168 0.77 -14.34 11.67
C ASN A 168 1.70 -14.20 10.47
N VAL A 169 1.34 -13.38 9.48
CA VAL A 169 2.14 -13.21 8.27
C VAL A 169 2.88 -11.88 8.33
N MET A 170 2.14 -10.77 8.36
CA MET A 170 2.73 -9.44 8.27
C MET A 170 3.54 -9.07 9.52
N LEU A 171 3.02 -9.30 10.73
CA LEU A 171 3.71 -8.91 11.96
C LEU A 171 4.84 -9.83 12.37
N LYS A 172 4.84 -11.11 12.00
CA LYS A 172 5.96 -12.02 12.31
C LYS A 172 7.26 -11.63 11.60
N GLU A 173 7.17 -11.12 10.39
CA GLU A 173 8.33 -10.59 9.68
C GLU A 173 8.85 -9.32 10.35
N ILE A 174 7.93 -8.48 10.75
CA ILE A 174 8.14 -7.18 11.34
C ILE A 174 8.68 -7.29 12.77
N GLN A 175 8.07 -8.07 13.66
CA GLN A 175 8.40 -8.14 15.10
C GLN A 175 9.79 -8.69 15.41
N LYS A 176 10.41 -9.44 14.49
CA LYS A 176 11.78 -9.92 14.68
C LYS A 176 12.84 -8.83 14.54
N THR A 177 12.48 -7.71 13.96
CA THR A 177 13.43 -6.70 13.50
C THR A 177 13.23 -5.31 14.09
N PHE A 178 12.04 -4.98 14.64
CA PHE A 178 11.77 -3.63 15.18
C PHE A 178 10.63 -3.58 16.21
N ASP A 179 10.47 -2.41 16.82
CA ASP A 179 9.45 -2.10 17.82
C ASP A 179 8.11 -1.74 17.18
N ALA A 180 7.09 -2.60 17.33
CA ALA A 180 5.75 -2.40 16.78
C ALA A 180 5.06 -1.10 17.28
N ARG A 181 5.55 -0.48 18.36
CA ARG A 181 5.06 0.82 18.86
C ARG A 181 5.23 1.93 17.83
N ILE A 182 6.19 1.83 16.91
CA ILE A 182 6.32 2.80 15.81
C ILE A 182 5.06 2.79 14.95
N LEU A 183 4.57 1.61 14.58
CA LEU A 183 3.34 1.49 13.78
C LEU A 183 2.10 1.90 14.56
N GLU A 184 2.04 1.64 15.87
CA GLU A 184 0.96 2.14 16.73
C GLU A 184 0.92 3.68 16.76
N ILE A 185 2.08 4.34 16.84
CA ILE A 185 2.18 5.80 16.77
C ILE A 185 1.70 6.30 15.40
N LEU A 186 2.08 5.62 14.32
CA LEU A 186 1.72 5.98 12.94
C LEU A 186 0.27 5.62 12.58
N GLY A 187 -0.35 4.65 13.27
CA GLY A 187 -1.78 4.35 13.15
C GLY A 187 -2.64 5.59 13.38
N ASN A 188 -2.23 6.45 14.30
CA ASN A 188 -2.90 7.72 14.60
C ASN A 188 -2.58 8.86 13.58
N GLY A 189 -2.17 8.51 12.36
CA GLY A 189 -1.85 9.43 11.28
C GLY A 189 -0.36 9.69 11.11
N LYS A 190 -0.01 10.38 10.01
CA LYS A 190 1.38 10.71 9.67
C LYS A 190 2.07 11.50 10.81
N LYS A 191 3.36 11.23 11.03
CA LYS A 191 4.17 11.83 12.11
C LYS A 191 5.53 12.26 11.59
N ARG A 192 6.05 13.34 12.16
CA ARG A 192 7.45 13.73 11.99
C ARG A 192 8.37 12.81 12.80
N TYR A 193 9.63 12.75 12.40
CA TYR A 193 10.66 12.02 13.14
C TYR A 193 10.70 12.38 14.65
N SER A 194 10.65 13.67 14.98
CA SER A 194 10.64 14.15 16.36
C SER A 194 9.43 13.64 17.17
N GLU A 195 8.26 13.62 16.58
CA GLU A 195 7.03 13.15 17.23
C GLU A 195 7.08 11.64 17.53
N ILE A 196 7.69 10.85 16.63
CA ILE A 196 7.93 9.41 16.85
C ILE A 196 8.94 9.23 17.97
N ARG A 197 10.09 9.91 17.88
CA ARG A 197 11.17 9.83 18.88
C ARG A 197 10.69 10.18 20.28
N ASP A 198 9.91 11.25 20.40
CA ASP A 198 9.46 11.74 21.71
C ASP A 198 8.45 10.78 22.39
N LYS A 199 7.78 9.93 21.61
CA LYS A 199 6.85 8.89 22.11
C LYS A 199 7.53 7.55 22.40
N ILE A 200 8.68 7.27 21.77
CA ILE A 200 9.50 6.08 22.03
C ILE A 200 10.57 6.46 23.06
N ALA A 201 10.16 6.82 24.28
CA ALA A 201 11.09 7.12 25.37
C ALA A 201 12.00 5.92 25.64
N ASN A 202 13.31 6.18 25.79
CA ASN A 202 14.38 5.22 26.06
C ASN A 202 14.95 4.40 24.88
N SER A 203 14.72 4.79 23.62
CA SER A 203 15.50 4.19 22.54
C SER A 203 16.92 4.77 22.52
N GLU A 204 17.93 3.88 22.44
CA GLU A 204 19.33 4.29 22.22
C GLU A 204 19.41 5.14 20.94
N THR A 205 20.28 6.15 20.98
CA THR A 205 20.53 7.03 19.83
C THR A 205 20.92 6.20 18.61
N GLY A 206 20.18 6.35 17.49
CA GLY A 206 20.39 5.60 16.25
C GLY A 206 19.58 4.31 16.10
N LEU A 207 18.94 3.80 17.15
CA LEU A 207 18.05 2.64 17.04
C LEU A 207 16.80 2.97 16.24
N LEU A 208 16.19 4.13 16.48
CA LEU A 208 15.02 4.60 15.75
C LEU A 208 15.30 4.77 14.26
N ASP A 209 16.43 5.36 13.89
CA ASP A 209 16.83 5.52 12.48
C ASP A 209 16.92 4.17 11.77
N LYS A 210 17.57 3.20 12.43
CA LYS A 210 17.69 1.84 11.90
C LYS A 210 16.33 1.18 11.71
N GLN A 211 15.43 1.33 12.69
CA GLN A 211 14.08 0.75 12.63
C GLN A 211 13.21 1.40 11.56
N LEU A 212 13.23 2.74 11.45
CA LEU A 212 12.53 3.45 10.38
C LEU A 212 13.06 3.07 9.01
N LYS A 213 14.39 2.91 8.87
CA LYS A 213 14.99 2.45 7.61
C LYS A 213 14.48 1.07 7.23
N ILE A 214 14.46 0.11 8.17
CA ILE A 214 13.93 -1.24 7.90
C ILE A 214 12.47 -1.18 7.44
N LEU A 215 11.62 -0.39 8.12
CA LEU A 215 10.21 -0.25 7.75
C LEU A 215 10.01 0.40 6.37
N LEU A 216 10.87 1.35 6.00
CA LEU A 216 10.90 1.96 4.66
C LEU A 216 11.37 0.94 3.61
N ASP A 217 12.41 0.18 3.87
CA ASP A 217 12.94 -0.84 2.97
C ASP A 217 11.91 -1.97 2.73
N MET A 218 11.13 -2.31 3.77
CA MET A 218 10.00 -3.24 3.70
C MET A 218 8.73 -2.64 3.06
N GLU A 219 8.74 -1.35 2.74
CA GLU A 219 7.58 -0.62 2.22
C GLU A 219 6.33 -0.65 3.13
N THR A 220 6.51 -0.98 4.42
CA THR A 220 5.45 -0.93 5.42
C THR A 220 5.04 0.50 5.74
N ILE A 221 6.03 1.39 5.76
CA ILE A 221 5.83 2.83 5.87
C ILE A 221 6.43 3.55 4.67
N GLN A 222 5.95 4.74 4.43
CA GLN A 222 6.54 5.66 3.47
C GLN A 222 6.91 6.98 4.12
N LYS A 223 7.81 7.69 3.46
CA LYS A 223 8.18 9.06 3.81
C LYS A 223 7.52 10.01 2.84
N THR A 224 6.71 10.91 3.35
CA THR A 224 5.98 11.90 2.55
C THR A 224 6.47 13.31 2.84
N GLU A 225 6.41 14.15 1.84
CA GLU A 225 6.74 15.57 1.93
C GLU A 225 5.85 16.37 0.96
N PRO A 226 5.47 17.60 1.33
CA PRO A 226 4.66 18.42 0.45
C PRO A 226 5.38 18.74 -0.87
N ILE A 227 4.63 18.75 -1.98
CA ILE A 227 5.19 18.94 -3.32
C ILE A 227 5.87 20.29 -3.51
N ASN A 228 5.47 21.31 -2.72
CA ASN A 228 6.07 22.65 -2.72
C ASN A 228 7.20 22.81 -1.68
N ARG A 229 7.52 21.77 -0.89
CA ARG A 229 8.57 21.80 0.14
C ARG A 229 9.45 20.54 0.05
N ARG A 230 9.77 20.10 -1.15
CA ARG A 230 10.67 18.96 -1.39
C ARG A 230 12.01 19.19 -0.69
N ASN A 231 12.53 18.15 -0.03
CA ASN A 231 13.78 18.16 0.75
C ASN A 231 13.78 19.04 2.02
N ASP A 232 12.63 19.59 2.45
CA ASP A 232 12.53 20.24 3.74
C ASP A 232 12.39 19.19 4.86
N LYS A 233 13.49 18.90 5.56
CA LYS A 233 13.51 17.90 6.66
C LYS A 233 12.49 18.19 7.77
N LYS A 234 12.06 19.44 7.94
CA LYS A 234 11.05 19.81 8.96
C LYS A 234 9.62 19.47 8.52
N LYS A 235 9.44 19.24 7.21
CA LYS A 235 8.14 18.91 6.59
C LYS A 235 8.10 17.49 6.05
N GLN A 236 9.00 16.62 6.54
CA GLN A 236 8.98 15.21 6.23
C GLN A 236 8.19 14.44 7.28
N PHE A 237 7.29 13.59 6.81
CA PHE A 237 6.43 12.76 7.65
C PHE A 237 6.60 11.30 7.29
N TYR A 238 6.36 10.44 8.27
CA TYR A 238 6.27 9.00 8.10
C TYR A 238 4.82 8.58 8.27
N GLU A 239 4.36 7.66 7.43
CA GLU A 239 3.02 7.09 7.52
C GLU A 239 2.99 5.63 7.08
N ILE A 240 1.99 4.88 7.55
CA ILE A 240 1.74 3.51 7.10
C ILE A 240 1.19 3.56 5.66
N VAL A 241 1.73 2.72 4.77
CA VAL A 241 1.32 2.67 3.36
C VAL A 241 -0.04 1.99 3.21
N ASP A 242 -0.18 0.80 3.77
CA ASP A 242 -1.35 -0.04 3.61
C ASP A 242 -2.53 0.40 4.50
N ASN A 243 -3.73 0.47 3.93
CA ASN A 243 -4.93 0.92 4.65
C ASN A 243 -5.36 -0.07 5.73
N LEU A 244 -5.25 -1.38 5.49
CA LEU A 244 -5.61 -2.41 6.47
C LEU A 244 -4.68 -2.36 7.68
N MET A 245 -3.37 -2.24 7.45
CA MET A 245 -2.41 -2.05 8.53
C MET A 245 -2.68 -0.78 9.32
N ARG A 246 -3.03 0.30 8.62
CA ARG A 246 -3.39 1.56 9.27
C ARG A 246 -4.64 1.40 10.15
N PHE A 247 -5.68 0.73 9.64
CA PHE A 247 -6.89 0.43 10.43
C PHE A 247 -6.57 -0.43 11.65
N TYR A 248 -5.80 -1.50 11.45
CA TYR A 248 -5.40 -2.41 12.52
C TYR A 248 -4.63 -1.71 13.64
N PHE A 249 -3.63 -0.90 13.31
CA PHE A 249 -2.84 -0.17 14.30
C PHE A 249 -3.59 1.00 14.95
N THR A 250 -4.59 1.55 14.27
CA THR A 250 -5.46 2.58 14.86
C THR A 250 -6.41 1.99 15.90
N PHE A 251 -7.04 0.87 15.59
CA PHE A 251 -8.21 0.41 16.35
C PHE A 251 -8.02 -0.91 17.11
N ILE A 252 -7.15 -1.81 16.65
CA ILE A 252 -7.12 -3.20 17.10
C ILE A 252 -5.84 -3.55 17.86
N PHE A 253 -4.69 -3.07 17.39
CA PHE A 253 -3.39 -3.39 18.00
C PHE A 253 -3.39 -3.08 19.50
N GLY A 254 -2.93 -4.05 20.31
CA GLY A 254 -2.92 -3.91 21.78
C GLY A 254 -4.27 -4.00 22.46
N LYS A 255 -5.37 -4.22 21.73
CA LYS A 255 -6.73 -4.23 22.29
C LYS A 255 -7.35 -5.63 22.42
N ALA A 256 -6.62 -6.71 22.12
CA ALA A 256 -7.13 -8.08 22.16
C ALA A 256 -7.85 -8.44 23.46
N GLY A 257 -7.25 -8.12 24.61
CA GLY A 257 -7.87 -8.37 25.91
C GLY A 257 -9.14 -7.55 26.19
N THR A 258 -9.27 -6.37 25.59
CA THR A 258 -10.49 -5.57 25.68
C THR A 258 -11.58 -6.17 24.82
N ILE A 259 -11.27 -6.53 23.56
CA ILE A 259 -12.19 -7.17 22.63
C ILE A 259 -12.74 -8.47 23.24
N ALA A 260 -11.87 -9.34 23.74
CA ALA A 260 -12.27 -10.60 24.37
C ALA A 260 -13.18 -10.42 25.60
N ARG A 261 -13.04 -9.30 26.33
CA ARG A 261 -13.80 -9.04 27.55
C ARG A 261 -15.20 -8.49 27.29
N ILE A 262 -15.35 -7.62 26.28
CA ILE A 262 -16.64 -6.92 26.05
C ILE A 262 -17.36 -7.44 24.79
N GLY A 263 -16.69 -8.27 23.97
CA GLY A 263 -17.19 -8.76 22.69
C GLY A 263 -17.02 -7.75 21.54
N GLU A 264 -17.08 -8.27 20.32
CA GLU A 264 -16.79 -7.56 19.08
C GLU A 264 -17.77 -6.39 18.86
N GLU A 265 -19.07 -6.64 19.00
CA GLU A 265 -20.11 -5.64 18.80
C GLU A 265 -19.96 -4.46 19.76
N GLN A 266 -19.78 -4.73 21.06
CA GLN A 266 -19.62 -3.67 22.05
C GLN A 266 -18.30 -2.92 21.85
N PHE A 267 -17.24 -3.63 21.44
CA PHE A 267 -15.97 -3.00 21.13
C PHE A 267 -16.10 -2.06 19.93
N PHE A 268 -16.77 -2.51 18.86
CA PHE A 268 -17.04 -1.69 17.69
C PHE A 268 -17.79 -0.41 18.08
N ASN A 269 -18.94 -0.54 18.75
CA ASN A 269 -19.77 0.58 19.16
C ASN A 269 -19.02 1.63 20.01
N ARG A 270 -18.09 1.21 20.86
CA ARG A 270 -17.36 2.10 21.76
C ARG A 270 -16.12 2.74 21.15
N ASN A 271 -15.45 2.04 20.25
CA ASN A 271 -14.08 2.41 19.84
C ASN A 271 -13.96 2.75 18.35
N ILE A 272 -14.92 2.34 17.52
CA ILE A 272 -14.82 2.46 16.06
C ILE A 272 -15.97 3.27 15.48
N ASP A 273 -17.20 3.00 15.86
CA ASP A 273 -18.42 3.50 15.22
C ASP A 273 -18.41 5.02 15.02
N ALA A 274 -18.21 5.77 16.11
CA ALA A 274 -18.25 7.24 16.06
C ALA A 274 -17.12 7.89 15.22
N VAL A 275 -16.05 7.15 14.92
CA VAL A 275 -14.87 7.69 14.24
C VAL A 275 -14.56 7.02 12.89
N LEU A 276 -15.32 5.96 12.54
CA LEU A 276 -15.11 5.20 11.31
C LEU A 276 -15.30 6.08 10.08
N GLU A 277 -16.35 6.89 10.05
CA GLU A 277 -16.61 7.80 8.92
C GLU A 277 -15.48 8.79 8.72
N GLN A 278 -14.97 9.39 9.79
CA GLN A 278 -13.81 10.27 9.71
C GLN A 278 -12.54 9.53 9.28
N PHE A 279 -12.35 8.30 9.75
CA PHE A 279 -11.22 7.47 9.32
C PHE A 279 -11.28 7.21 7.82
N VAL A 280 -12.43 6.82 7.28
CA VAL A 280 -12.65 6.54 5.86
C VAL A 280 -12.54 7.82 5.01
N SER A 281 -13.12 8.92 5.46
CA SER A 281 -13.04 10.22 4.75
C SER A 281 -11.61 10.60 4.41
N ARG A 282 -10.69 10.46 5.35
CA ARG A 282 -9.25 10.74 5.10
C ARG A 282 -8.59 9.78 4.12
N ARG A 283 -9.23 8.66 3.75
CA ARG A 283 -8.71 7.72 2.72
C ARG A 283 -9.10 8.17 1.32
N LEU A 284 -10.16 8.97 1.19
CA LEU A 284 -10.61 9.50 -0.10
C LEU A 284 -9.53 10.38 -0.77
N GLU A 285 -8.74 11.12 0.01
CA GLU A 285 -7.61 11.91 -0.49
C GLU A 285 -6.55 11.02 -1.16
N GLY A 286 -6.19 9.91 -0.51
CA GLY A 286 -5.29 8.91 -1.10
C GLY A 286 -5.87 8.23 -2.34
N ILE A 287 -7.18 7.98 -2.38
CA ILE A 287 -7.89 7.46 -3.55
C ILE A 287 -7.86 8.48 -4.69
N ALA A 288 -8.09 9.76 -4.40
CA ALA A 288 -8.01 10.84 -5.40
C ALA A 288 -6.59 10.94 -6.00
N LEU A 289 -5.55 10.82 -5.18
CA LEU A 289 -4.16 10.79 -5.68
C LEU A 289 -3.90 9.56 -6.56
N GLN A 290 -4.43 8.38 -6.23
CA GLN A 290 -4.35 7.19 -7.09
C GLN A 290 -5.10 7.40 -8.41
N TYR A 291 -6.27 8.05 -8.38
CA TYR A 291 -7.01 8.41 -9.60
C TYR A 291 -6.15 9.30 -10.53
N PHE A 292 -5.54 10.36 -10.00
CA PHE A 292 -4.68 11.23 -10.81
C PHE A 292 -3.44 10.49 -11.33
N HIS A 293 -2.86 9.62 -10.52
CA HIS A 293 -1.74 8.77 -10.96
C HIS A 293 -2.13 7.90 -12.16
N ARG A 294 -3.25 7.17 -12.08
CA ARG A 294 -3.74 6.36 -13.21
C ARG A 294 -4.07 7.19 -14.43
N ALA A 295 -4.75 8.32 -14.23
CA ALA A 295 -5.13 9.21 -15.31
C ALA A 295 -3.90 9.80 -16.03
N ALA A 296 -2.85 10.14 -15.29
CA ALA A 296 -1.57 10.57 -15.86
C ALA A 296 -0.89 9.45 -16.65
N MET A 297 -0.85 8.22 -16.12
CA MET A 297 -0.31 7.06 -16.84
C MET A 297 -1.07 6.76 -18.15
N LEU A 298 -2.37 7.03 -18.19
CA LEU A 298 -3.21 6.89 -19.39
C LEU A 298 -3.10 8.11 -20.34
N GLY A 299 -2.27 9.09 -20.01
CA GLY A 299 -2.06 10.29 -20.83
C GLY A 299 -3.21 11.30 -20.79
N LYS A 300 -4.17 11.16 -19.84
CA LYS A 300 -5.29 12.11 -19.70
C LYS A 300 -4.83 13.48 -19.19
N TYR A 301 -3.70 13.54 -18.49
CA TYR A 301 -3.12 14.76 -17.94
C TYR A 301 -1.62 14.82 -18.28
N PRO A 302 -1.26 15.11 -19.54
CA PRO A 302 0.15 15.03 -19.99
C PRO A 302 1.05 16.12 -19.39
N ASP A 303 0.48 17.14 -18.80
CA ASP A 303 1.13 18.31 -18.23
C ASP A 303 1.28 18.26 -16.70
N ILE A 304 0.95 17.14 -16.07
CA ILE A 304 1.19 16.95 -14.62
C ILE A 304 2.68 16.65 -14.39
N ASP A 305 3.31 17.50 -13.57
CA ASP A 305 4.69 17.29 -13.13
C ASP A 305 4.78 16.51 -11.81
N ASP A 306 3.85 16.79 -10.87
CA ASP A 306 3.84 16.19 -9.54
C ASP A 306 2.44 16.26 -8.91
N PHE A 307 2.15 15.40 -7.95
CA PHE A 307 0.92 15.44 -7.17
C PHE A 307 1.18 14.91 -5.75
N GLY A 308 0.43 15.45 -4.79
CA GLY A 308 0.60 15.12 -3.37
C GLY A 308 0.04 16.21 -2.50
N SER A 309 0.60 16.35 -1.30
CA SER A 309 0.20 17.41 -0.38
C SER A 309 0.95 18.72 -0.65
N TYR A 310 0.34 19.81 -0.23
CA TYR A 310 0.89 21.17 -0.33
C TYR A 310 0.87 21.83 1.05
N TRP A 311 2.02 22.31 1.52
CA TRP A 311 2.12 23.01 2.80
C TRP A 311 2.00 24.52 2.61
N TYR A 312 1.14 25.18 3.40
CA TYR A 312 1.08 26.63 3.47
C TYR A 312 1.48 27.17 4.85
N ASP A 313 2.09 28.32 4.83
CA ASP A 313 2.33 29.16 5.99
C ASP A 313 1.70 30.52 5.70
N ASP A 314 0.67 30.93 6.44
CA ASP A 314 0.05 32.25 6.33
C ASP A 314 0.59 33.18 7.44
N PRO A 315 1.51 34.11 7.08
CA PRO A 315 2.09 35.02 8.08
C PRO A 315 1.10 36.05 8.65
N ALA A 316 0.02 36.31 7.94
CA ALA A 316 -0.95 37.34 8.36
C ALA A 316 -1.83 36.85 9.50
N THR A 317 -2.29 35.60 9.41
CA THR A 317 -3.10 34.96 10.45
C THR A 317 -2.26 34.12 11.43
N LYS A 318 -0.96 33.96 11.15
CA LYS A 318 -0.03 33.06 11.85
C LYS A 318 -0.53 31.60 11.89
N THR A 319 -1.27 31.20 10.86
CA THR A 319 -1.73 29.83 10.67
C THR A 319 -0.84 29.10 9.67
N ASN A 320 -0.78 27.81 9.78
CA ASN A 320 -0.20 26.93 8.79
C ASN A 320 -1.03 25.67 8.67
N GLY A 321 -0.92 25.00 7.52
CA GLY A 321 -1.68 23.80 7.26
C GLY A 321 -1.18 23.09 6.03
N GLU A 322 -1.93 22.07 5.66
CA GLU A 322 -1.62 21.23 4.53
C GLU A 322 -2.90 20.92 3.75
N PHE A 323 -2.80 20.99 2.44
CA PHE A 323 -3.79 20.43 1.52
C PHE A 323 -3.29 19.07 1.06
N ASP A 324 -4.13 18.04 1.15
CA ASP A 324 -3.70 16.65 0.96
C ASP A 324 -3.82 16.19 -0.50
N CYS A 325 -4.54 16.91 -1.37
CA CYS A 325 -4.69 16.57 -2.77
C CYS A 325 -4.45 17.79 -3.67
N VAL A 326 -3.20 17.92 -4.14
CA VAL A 326 -2.78 19.04 -5.00
C VAL A 326 -1.98 18.50 -6.17
N ILE A 327 -2.21 19.10 -7.36
CA ILE A 327 -1.49 18.79 -8.60
C ILE A 327 -0.61 19.98 -8.95
N ARG A 328 0.63 19.71 -9.37
CA ARG A 328 1.53 20.72 -9.89
C ARG A 328 1.67 20.59 -11.41
N ARG A 329 1.62 21.76 -12.09
CA ARG A 329 1.85 21.91 -13.51
C ARG A 329 2.80 23.10 -13.72
N GLY A 330 4.08 22.86 -13.88
CA GLY A 330 5.10 23.92 -13.87
C GLY A 330 5.10 24.68 -12.54
N GLU A 331 4.82 25.97 -12.60
CA GLU A 331 4.70 26.87 -11.44
C GLU A 331 3.25 27.00 -10.92
N GLN A 332 2.30 26.27 -11.50
CA GLN A 332 0.89 26.34 -11.16
C GLN A 332 0.46 25.14 -10.29
N TYR A 333 -0.53 25.38 -9.43
CA TYR A 333 -1.07 24.38 -8.53
C TYR A 333 -2.59 24.34 -8.63
N ASP A 334 -3.12 23.13 -8.82
CA ASP A 334 -4.54 22.81 -8.79
C ASP A 334 -4.87 22.14 -7.46
N PHE A 335 -5.78 22.70 -6.70
CA PHE A 335 -6.17 22.22 -5.37
C PHE A 335 -7.48 21.46 -5.46
N TYR A 336 -7.52 20.24 -4.91
CA TYR A 336 -8.70 19.39 -4.88
C TYR A 336 -9.12 19.15 -3.44
N GLU A 337 -10.39 19.49 -3.14
CA GLU A 337 -11.01 19.16 -1.88
C GLU A 337 -11.79 17.85 -2.01
N CYS A 338 -11.60 16.91 -1.06
CA CYS A 338 -12.19 15.58 -1.08
C CYS A 338 -13.31 15.48 -0.03
N LYS A 339 -14.54 15.21 -0.47
CA LYS A 339 -15.73 15.11 0.40
C LYS A 339 -16.35 13.72 0.34
N TYR A 340 -16.31 13.02 1.47
CA TYR A 340 -16.91 11.69 1.66
C TYR A 340 -18.37 11.83 2.08
N PHE A 341 -19.22 12.32 1.17
CA PHE A 341 -20.64 12.53 1.41
C PHE A 341 -21.47 11.40 0.85
N ASP A 342 -22.64 11.15 1.45
CA ASP A 342 -23.71 10.30 0.92
C ASP A 342 -24.71 11.08 0.05
N ARG A 343 -24.64 12.39 0.06
CA ARG A 343 -25.45 13.32 -0.70
C ARG A 343 -24.61 14.13 -1.70
N PRO A 344 -25.25 14.66 -2.75
CA PRO A 344 -24.57 15.58 -3.65
C PRO A 344 -24.07 16.85 -2.92
N MET A 345 -22.89 17.31 -3.31
CA MET A 345 -22.32 18.58 -2.89
C MET A 345 -22.99 19.72 -3.65
N THR A 346 -23.34 20.78 -2.96
CA THR A 346 -24.00 21.97 -3.55
C THR A 346 -22.97 22.96 -4.09
N LEU A 347 -23.41 23.81 -5.04
CA LEU A 347 -22.57 24.88 -5.56
C LEU A 347 -22.13 25.88 -4.48
N GLU A 348 -23.01 26.14 -3.52
CA GLU A 348 -22.71 27.03 -2.39
C GLU A 348 -21.57 26.46 -1.53
N GLU A 349 -21.58 25.18 -1.25
CA GLU A 349 -20.49 24.51 -0.52
C GLU A 349 -19.16 24.62 -1.29
N CYS A 350 -19.19 24.43 -2.61
CA CYS A 350 -17.98 24.61 -3.44
C CYS A 350 -17.43 26.03 -3.39
N ARG A 351 -18.32 27.03 -3.40
CA ARG A 351 -17.93 28.44 -3.30
C ARG A 351 -17.33 28.77 -1.93
N GLN A 352 -17.92 28.26 -0.86
CA GLN A 352 -17.40 28.45 0.52
C GLN A 352 -16.00 27.86 0.67
N GLU A 353 -15.76 26.63 0.19
CA GLU A 353 -14.43 26.02 0.21
C GLU A 353 -13.42 26.85 -0.61
N LYS A 354 -13.83 27.35 -1.80
CA LYS A 354 -12.98 28.22 -2.59
C LYS A 354 -12.65 29.53 -1.87
N GLU A 355 -13.62 30.17 -1.23
CA GLU A 355 -13.42 31.40 -0.46
C GLU A 355 -12.43 31.18 0.69
N GLN A 356 -12.50 30.04 1.38
CA GLN A 356 -11.54 29.67 2.42
C GLN A 356 -10.13 29.54 1.81
N LEU A 357 -9.99 28.85 0.68
CA LEU A 357 -8.71 28.69 -0.03
C LEU A 357 -8.16 30.06 -0.47
N ASP A 358 -8.99 30.92 -1.08
CA ASP A 358 -8.61 32.24 -1.56
C ASP A 358 -8.22 33.20 -0.39
N SER A 359 -8.71 32.95 0.83
CA SER A 359 -8.35 33.72 2.01
C SER A 359 -6.90 33.49 2.48
N ILE A 360 -6.27 32.39 2.10
CA ILE A 360 -4.93 32.03 2.53
C ILE A 360 -3.90 32.77 1.69
N LYS A 361 -3.07 33.57 2.34
CA LYS A 361 -2.03 34.34 1.66
C LYS A 361 -0.80 33.51 1.35
N GLY A 362 -0.15 33.80 0.23
CA GLY A 362 1.12 33.19 -0.16
C GLY A 362 0.99 31.84 -0.90
N ILE A 363 -0.21 31.51 -1.34
CA ILE A 363 -0.44 30.38 -2.26
C ILE A 363 -0.87 30.92 -3.63
N THR A 364 -0.48 30.21 -4.71
CA THR A 364 -0.91 30.49 -6.07
C THR A 364 -1.83 29.36 -6.52
N VAL A 365 -3.11 29.64 -6.61
CA VAL A 365 -4.15 28.71 -7.04
C VAL A 365 -4.43 28.89 -8.51
N SER A 366 -4.24 27.86 -9.32
CA SER A 366 -4.57 27.86 -10.74
C SER A 366 -5.99 27.35 -10.98
N CYS A 367 -6.33 26.25 -10.36
CA CYS A 367 -7.65 25.63 -10.44
C CYS A 367 -8.08 25.10 -9.09
N VAL A 368 -9.38 25.15 -8.84
CA VAL A 368 -10.01 24.48 -7.69
C VAL A 368 -10.87 23.33 -8.20
N GLY A 369 -10.70 22.17 -7.65
CA GLY A 369 -11.48 20.98 -7.97
C GLY A 369 -12.08 20.35 -6.73
N PHE A 370 -13.05 19.48 -6.95
CA PHE A 370 -13.75 18.74 -5.89
C PHE A 370 -13.87 17.27 -6.27
N VAL A 371 -13.57 16.40 -5.31
CA VAL A 371 -13.82 14.96 -5.40
C VAL A 371 -14.92 14.63 -4.39
N CYS A 372 -16.09 14.23 -4.87
CA CYS A 372 -17.22 13.97 -3.99
C CYS A 372 -17.87 12.61 -4.27
N THR A 373 -17.95 11.75 -3.24
CA THR A 373 -18.56 10.41 -3.37
C THR A 373 -20.06 10.47 -3.68
N GLY A 374 -20.77 11.47 -3.15
CA GLY A 374 -22.19 11.71 -3.40
C GLY A 374 -22.50 12.47 -4.70
N GLY A 375 -21.46 12.89 -5.45
CA GLY A 375 -21.62 13.69 -6.66
C GLY A 375 -21.96 15.16 -6.38
N PHE A 376 -22.57 15.82 -7.37
CA PHE A 376 -22.86 17.27 -7.33
C PHE A 376 -24.32 17.54 -7.66
N ALA A 377 -24.92 18.52 -6.96
CA ALA A 377 -26.31 18.90 -7.10
C ALA A 377 -26.54 19.97 -8.20
N PHE A 378 -25.53 20.26 -9.02
CA PHE A 378 -25.58 21.27 -10.07
C PHE A 378 -24.90 20.78 -11.35
N GLU A 379 -25.33 21.32 -12.48
CA GLU A 379 -24.72 21.08 -13.77
C GLU A 379 -23.84 22.28 -14.15
N GLY A 380 -22.70 21.99 -14.79
CA GLY A 380 -21.73 23.01 -15.17
C GLY A 380 -20.71 23.32 -14.04
N ALA A 381 -19.48 23.53 -14.45
CA ALA A 381 -18.39 23.57 -13.50
C ALA A 381 -18.13 24.96 -12.86
N GLU A 382 -18.76 26.04 -13.32
CA GLU A 382 -18.47 27.44 -12.88
C GLU A 382 -16.97 27.71 -12.63
N GLY A 383 -16.08 27.11 -13.41
CA GLY A 383 -14.62 27.18 -13.21
C GLY A 383 -14.04 26.17 -12.25
N PHE A 384 -14.84 25.22 -11.71
CA PHE A 384 -14.38 24.12 -10.89
C PHE A 384 -14.14 22.85 -11.73
N THR A 385 -13.17 22.04 -11.32
CA THR A 385 -13.04 20.66 -11.81
C THR A 385 -13.81 19.73 -10.88
N LEU A 386 -14.80 18.99 -11.41
CA LEU A 386 -15.68 18.15 -10.63
C LEU A 386 -15.39 16.67 -10.93
N ILE A 387 -15.07 15.88 -9.89
CA ILE A 387 -14.83 14.45 -9.95
C ILE A 387 -15.86 13.77 -9.06
N ASP A 388 -16.91 13.24 -9.67
CA ASP A 388 -17.92 12.46 -8.99
C ASP A 388 -17.53 10.99 -8.86
N GLY A 389 -18.36 10.20 -8.20
CA GLY A 389 -18.11 8.79 -8.04
C GLY A 389 -18.08 7.99 -9.36
N LYS A 390 -18.81 8.43 -10.38
CA LYS A 390 -18.76 7.80 -11.71
C LYS A 390 -17.42 8.08 -12.37
N THR A 391 -16.99 9.31 -12.34
CA THR A 391 -15.67 9.70 -12.85
C THR A 391 -14.56 8.98 -12.12
N LEU A 392 -14.67 8.81 -10.80
CA LEU A 392 -13.65 8.15 -9.98
C LEU A 392 -13.53 6.65 -10.27
N TYR A 393 -14.65 5.94 -10.47
CA TYR A 393 -14.67 4.46 -10.55
C TYR A 393 -14.96 3.90 -11.96
N PHE A 394 -15.50 4.66 -12.89
CA PHE A 394 -15.94 4.17 -14.21
C PHE A 394 -15.27 4.88 -15.38
N ASN A 395 -14.20 5.60 -15.12
CA ASN A 395 -13.44 6.26 -16.16
C ASN A 395 -12.56 5.24 -16.88
N GLU A 396 -13.10 4.57 -17.88
CA GLU A 396 -12.32 3.94 -18.95
C GLU A 396 -11.85 4.96 -19.99
#